data_dba81952f1013e55607f01467228ca46
#
_entry.id   dba81952f1013e55607f01467228ca46
#
_cell.length_a   1.000
_cell.length_b   1.000
_cell.length_c   1.000
_cell.angle_alpha   90.00
_cell.angle_beta   90.00
_cell.angle_gamma   90.00
#
_symmetry.space_group_name_H-M   'P 1'
#
loop_
_entity.id
_entity.type
_entity.pdbx_description
1 polymer ?
#
loop_
_entity_poly.entity_id
_entity_poly.type
_entity_poly.pdbx_seq_one_letter_code
_entity_poly.pdbx_strand_id
1 'polypeptide(L)'
;QREHRIGQAIAAAQAGEHAKQGGAGDHARSNAAFLTGVQPKKTAGADIHLGISVDQIAANKIGHLTKLSSLELSTDGQRSAGKCDSGYSCAYQFNLSWKNETTPMSPEMDPRLVFERMFGVGAGGGNSPEVARRRALQKSILDMVQDDAKALQKKVTAQDRAKLDEYYTAVRDIEQRIERAE
;
A
#
# COMPACT_ATOMS: atom_id res chain seq x y z
N GLN A 1 28.21 1.86 -5.74
CA GLN A 1 28.38 2.74 -6.93
C GLN A 1 28.05 2.03 -8.26
N ARG A 2 28.43 0.77 -8.45
CA ARG A 2 28.16 0.01 -9.68
C ARG A 2 26.67 -0.33 -9.85
N GLU A 3 26.02 -0.76 -8.77
CA GLU A 3 24.56 -1.07 -8.77
C GLU A 3 23.70 0.17 -8.96
N HIS A 4 24.09 1.31 -8.38
CA HIS A 4 23.39 2.57 -8.56
C HIS A 4 23.44 3.06 -10.02
N ARG A 5 24.58 2.88 -10.70
CA ARG A 5 24.74 3.19 -12.13
C ARG A 5 23.92 2.26 -13.04
N ILE A 6 23.81 0.99 -12.68
CA ILE A 6 23.00 0.02 -13.45
C ILE A 6 21.51 0.39 -13.31
N GLY A 7 21.02 0.71 -12.11
CA GLY A 7 19.65 1.15 -11.90
C GLY A 7 19.30 2.42 -12.69
N GLN A 8 20.20 3.40 -12.72
CA GLN A 8 20.00 4.62 -13.50
C GLN A 8 20.02 4.38 -15.00
N ALA A 9 20.88 3.48 -15.49
CA ALA A 9 20.97 3.14 -16.90
C ALA A 9 19.72 2.38 -17.39
N ILE A 10 19.19 1.47 -16.57
CA ILE A 10 17.94 0.74 -16.87
C ILE A 10 16.75 1.70 -16.89
N ALA A 11 16.63 2.58 -15.89
CA ALA A 11 15.58 3.59 -15.85
C ALA A 11 15.64 4.56 -17.04
N ALA A 12 16.84 4.98 -17.45
CA ALA A 12 17.03 5.86 -18.60
C ALA A 12 16.72 5.17 -19.94
N ALA A 13 17.08 3.90 -20.10
CA ALA A 13 16.77 3.12 -21.30
C ALA A 13 15.26 2.89 -21.44
N GLN A 14 14.58 2.53 -20.35
CA GLN A 14 13.14 2.34 -20.33
C GLN A 14 12.37 3.65 -20.57
N ALA A 15 12.82 4.78 -20.00
CA ALA A 15 12.23 6.09 -20.23
C ALA A 15 12.34 6.52 -21.73
N GLY A 16 13.41 6.14 -22.41
CA GLY A 16 13.62 6.49 -23.82
C GLY A 16 12.71 5.75 -24.80
N GLU A 17 12.39 4.50 -24.53
CA GLU A 17 11.54 3.69 -25.41
C GLU A 17 10.04 4.03 -25.28
N HIS A 18 9.59 4.39 -24.10
CA HIS A 18 8.18 4.69 -23.83
C HIS A 18 7.80 6.17 -23.93
N ALA A 19 8.78 7.08 -23.98
CA ALA A 19 8.54 8.53 -24.11
C ALA A 19 7.79 8.92 -25.40
N LYS A 20 7.83 8.06 -26.43
CA LYS A 20 7.12 8.27 -27.71
C LYS A 20 5.63 7.92 -27.67
N GLN A 21 5.13 7.34 -26.59
CA GLN A 21 3.73 6.93 -26.44
C GLN A 21 2.89 7.93 -25.63
N GLY A 22 3.22 9.21 -25.69
CA GLY A 22 2.41 10.28 -25.12
C GLY A 22 1.00 10.32 -25.75
N GLY A 23 0.01 10.74 -24.98
CA GLY A 23 -1.38 10.84 -25.42
C GLY A 23 -2.35 10.72 -24.25
N ALA A 24 -3.65 10.61 -24.53
CA ALA A 24 -4.70 10.46 -23.53
C ALA A 24 -4.45 9.22 -22.64
N GLY A 25 -4.98 9.24 -21.43
CA GLY A 25 -4.79 8.19 -20.44
C GLY A 25 -4.06 8.68 -19.18
N ASP A 26 -4.36 9.91 -18.78
CA ASP A 26 -3.62 10.60 -17.72
C ASP A 26 -3.73 9.91 -16.36
N HIS A 27 -4.90 9.34 -16.01
CA HIS A 27 -5.08 8.63 -14.75
C HIS A 27 -4.25 7.34 -14.68
N ALA A 28 -4.33 6.51 -15.73
CA ALA A 28 -3.54 5.28 -15.78
C ALA A 28 -2.03 5.56 -15.82
N ARG A 29 -1.61 6.57 -16.58
CA ARG A 29 -0.20 6.95 -16.73
C ARG A 29 0.38 7.55 -15.45
N SER A 30 -0.34 8.46 -14.81
CA SER A 30 0.12 9.10 -13.57
C SER A 30 0.24 8.12 -12.43
N ASN A 31 -0.78 7.27 -12.22
CA ASN A 31 -0.75 6.26 -11.18
C ASN A 31 0.38 5.24 -11.41
N ALA A 32 0.51 4.74 -12.64
CA ALA A 32 1.58 3.80 -12.98
C ALA A 32 2.98 4.38 -12.78
N ALA A 33 3.20 5.64 -13.18
CA ALA A 33 4.50 6.28 -13.09
C ALA A 33 4.84 6.77 -11.67
N PHE A 34 3.88 6.91 -10.78
CA PHE A 34 4.04 7.57 -9.48
C PHE A 34 5.15 6.95 -8.62
N LEU A 35 5.16 5.64 -8.45
CA LEU A 35 6.18 4.94 -7.67
C LEU A 35 7.22 4.22 -8.51
N THR A 36 7.01 4.11 -9.82
CA THR A 36 7.92 3.38 -10.71
C THR A 36 8.87 4.30 -11.47
N GLY A 37 8.48 5.56 -11.71
CA GLY A 37 9.21 6.48 -12.56
C GLY A 37 9.21 6.09 -14.05
N VAL A 38 8.39 5.09 -14.45
CA VAL A 38 8.38 4.53 -15.80
C VAL A 38 7.03 4.76 -16.46
N GLN A 39 7.03 5.02 -17.77
CA GLN A 39 5.80 5.10 -18.55
C GLN A 39 5.22 3.70 -18.79
N PRO A 40 3.93 3.46 -18.54
CA PRO A 40 3.32 2.18 -18.81
C PRO A 40 3.21 1.89 -20.30
N LYS A 41 3.42 0.64 -20.70
CA LYS A 41 3.11 0.17 -22.05
C LYS A 41 1.62 0.36 -22.34
N LYS A 42 1.30 1.05 -23.43
CA LYS A 42 -0.10 1.23 -23.84
C LYS A 42 -0.69 -0.08 -24.31
N THR A 43 -1.47 -0.72 -23.47
CA THR A 43 -2.21 -1.95 -23.76
C THR A 43 -3.45 -2.04 -22.89
N ALA A 44 -4.51 -2.61 -23.41
CA ALA A 44 -5.71 -3.01 -22.66
C ALA A 44 -5.72 -4.52 -22.33
N GLY A 45 -4.74 -5.25 -22.84
CA GLY A 45 -4.62 -6.70 -22.71
C GLY A 45 -3.84 -7.14 -21.47
N ALA A 46 -3.45 -8.41 -21.48
CA ALA A 46 -2.67 -9.04 -20.42
C ALA A 46 -1.15 -8.76 -20.52
N ASP A 47 -0.70 -8.19 -21.63
CA ASP A 47 0.69 -7.87 -21.92
C ASP A 47 1.13 -6.55 -21.30
N ILE A 48 0.68 -6.31 -20.06
CA ILE A 48 1.07 -5.15 -19.27
C ILE A 48 2.58 -5.14 -19.01
N HIS A 49 3.17 -3.94 -19.06
CA HIS A 49 4.58 -3.76 -18.78
C HIS A 49 4.81 -2.36 -18.18
N LEU A 50 5.51 -2.32 -17.04
CA LEU A 50 5.82 -1.11 -16.29
C LEU A 50 7.24 -1.25 -15.71
N GLY A 51 7.54 -0.63 -14.60
CA GLY A 51 8.75 -0.81 -13.81
C GLY A 51 8.42 -1.36 -12.43
N ILE A 52 9.43 -1.84 -11.73
CA ILE A 52 9.31 -2.15 -10.31
C ILE A 52 9.13 -0.84 -9.53
N SER A 53 8.19 -0.82 -8.60
CA SER A 53 7.95 0.36 -7.75
C SER A 53 8.98 0.49 -6.62
N VAL A 54 9.22 1.72 -6.16
CA VAL A 54 10.25 2.02 -5.15
C VAL A 54 9.99 1.32 -3.82
N ASP A 55 8.73 1.14 -3.43
CA ASP A 55 8.32 0.38 -2.25
C ASP A 55 8.72 -1.10 -2.37
N GLN A 56 8.58 -1.70 -3.55
CA GLN A 56 8.98 -3.07 -3.80
C GLN A 56 10.51 -3.23 -3.92
N ILE A 57 11.22 -2.21 -4.39
CA ILE A 57 12.68 -2.17 -4.31
C ILE A 57 13.12 -2.15 -2.84
N ALA A 58 12.47 -1.36 -2.00
CA ALA A 58 12.74 -1.33 -0.56
C ALA A 58 12.38 -2.68 0.09
N ALA A 59 11.22 -3.25 -0.23
CA ALA A 59 10.79 -4.56 0.27
C ALA A 59 11.80 -5.67 -0.05
N ASN A 60 12.37 -5.67 -1.25
CA ASN A 60 13.40 -6.62 -1.65
C ASN A 60 14.71 -6.47 -0.88
N LYS A 61 15.03 -5.26 -0.42
CA LYS A 61 16.28 -4.98 0.32
C LYS A 61 16.14 -5.19 1.81
N ILE A 62 15.07 -4.72 2.41
CA ILE A 62 14.90 -4.66 3.87
C ILE A 62 13.69 -5.46 4.38
N GLY A 63 12.88 -6.04 3.50
CA GLY A 63 11.66 -6.75 3.88
C GLY A 63 11.90 -7.98 4.78
N HIS A 64 13.12 -8.50 4.80
CA HIS A 64 13.52 -9.57 5.73
C HIS A 64 13.64 -9.10 7.19
N LEU A 65 13.66 -7.80 7.43
CA LEU A 65 13.75 -7.21 8.79
C LEU A 65 12.39 -7.15 9.49
N THR A 66 11.30 -7.36 8.76
CA THR A 66 9.93 -7.25 9.26
C THR A 66 9.11 -8.49 8.90
N LYS A 67 8.02 -8.74 9.64
CA LYS A 67 7.13 -9.88 9.40
C LYS A 67 6.46 -9.81 8.01
N LEU A 68 6.09 -8.62 7.57
CA LEU A 68 5.59 -8.35 6.23
C LEU A 68 6.60 -7.50 5.50
N SER A 69 7.04 -7.93 4.33
CA SER A 69 8.02 -7.18 3.52
C SER A 69 7.44 -5.89 2.96
N SER A 70 6.15 -5.88 2.67
CA SER A 70 5.37 -4.72 2.23
C SER A 70 3.90 -4.90 2.61
N LEU A 71 3.14 -3.82 2.58
CA LEU A 71 1.70 -3.81 2.86
C LEU A 71 1.03 -2.84 1.89
N GLU A 72 0.28 -3.39 0.96
CA GLU A 72 -0.48 -2.65 -0.04
C GLU A 72 -1.93 -2.53 0.44
N LEU A 73 -2.44 -1.30 0.49
CA LEU A 73 -3.76 -0.96 0.99
C LEU A 73 -4.54 -0.13 -0.03
N SER A 74 -5.87 -0.30 -0.05
CA SER A 74 -6.78 0.54 -0.82
C SER A 74 -8.09 0.75 -0.06
N THR A 75 -8.75 1.87 -0.35
CA THR A 75 -10.10 2.17 0.14
C THR A 75 -11.17 1.84 -0.88
N ASP A 76 -10.78 1.63 -2.14
CA ASP A 76 -11.69 1.45 -3.27
C ASP A 76 -11.55 0.05 -3.87
N GLY A 77 -12.68 -0.46 -4.39
CA GLY A 77 -12.73 -1.73 -5.10
C GLY A 77 -11.84 -1.72 -6.34
N GLN A 78 -11.09 -2.79 -6.52
CA GLN A 78 -10.12 -2.93 -7.60
C GLN A 78 -10.70 -3.47 -8.89
N ARG A 79 -10.16 -2.98 -10.00
CA ARG A 79 -10.22 -3.64 -11.29
C ARG A 79 -8.81 -4.00 -11.74
N SER A 80 -8.45 -5.26 -11.65
CA SER A 80 -7.13 -5.76 -12.04
C SER A 80 -7.03 -6.04 -13.55
N ALA A 81 -8.16 -6.10 -14.26
CA ALA A 81 -8.20 -6.44 -15.68
C ALA A 81 -9.21 -5.57 -16.45
N GLY A 82 -9.06 -5.56 -17.76
CA GLY A 82 -9.92 -4.83 -18.69
C GLY A 82 -9.34 -3.48 -19.10
N LYS A 83 -10.06 -2.84 -20.02
CA LYS A 83 -9.72 -1.53 -20.58
C LYS A 83 -10.28 -0.43 -19.68
N CYS A 84 -9.41 0.42 -19.18
CA CYS A 84 -9.75 1.62 -18.45
C CYS A 84 -9.38 2.87 -19.28
N ASP A 85 -8.69 3.79 -18.72
CA ASP A 85 -8.38 5.09 -19.25
C ASP A 85 -7.70 5.04 -20.65
N SER A 86 -8.40 5.53 -21.67
CA SER A 86 -7.88 5.74 -23.04
C SER A 86 -7.13 4.56 -23.66
N GLY A 87 -7.52 3.33 -23.31
CA GLY A 87 -6.95 2.11 -23.84
C GLY A 87 -5.78 1.55 -23.03
N TYR A 88 -5.52 2.08 -21.86
CA TYR A 88 -4.65 1.46 -20.87
C TYR A 88 -5.38 0.42 -20.04
N SER A 89 -4.67 -0.62 -19.63
CA SER A 89 -5.19 -1.62 -18.69
C SER A 89 -5.57 -1.00 -17.35
N CYS A 90 -6.67 -1.51 -16.76
CA CYS A 90 -7.09 -1.12 -15.41
C CYS A 90 -6.03 -1.41 -14.36
N ALA A 91 -5.15 -2.39 -14.60
CA ALA A 91 -4.01 -2.67 -13.72
C ALA A 91 -3.13 -1.45 -13.46
N TYR A 92 -2.94 -0.59 -14.45
CA TYR A 92 -2.15 0.63 -14.28
C TYR A 92 -2.87 1.72 -13.47
N GLN A 93 -4.19 1.76 -13.57
CA GLN A 93 -4.98 2.79 -12.88
C GLN A 93 -5.18 2.47 -11.40
N PHE A 94 -5.31 1.19 -11.06
CA PHE A 94 -5.70 0.76 -9.71
C PHE A 94 -4.57 0.16 -8.88
N ASN A 95 -3.34 0.04 -9.41
CA ASN A 95 -2.21 -0.47 -8.65
C ASN A 95 -1.04 0.51 -8.71
N LEU A 96 -0.65 1.00 -7.54
CA LEU A 96 0.53 1.86 -7.37
C LEU A 96 1.81 1.06 -7.17
N SER A 97 1.69 -0.11 -6.52
CA SER A 97 2.80 -0.99 -6.18
C SER A 97 2.98 -2.10 -7.21
N TRP A 98 4.21 -2.32 -7.66
CA TRP A 98 4.56 -3.30 -8.68
C TRP A 98 5.79 -4.11 -8.26
N LYS A 99 5.58 -5.42 -8.11
CA LYS A 99 6.62 -6.36 -7.69
C LYS A 99 7.73 -6.52 -8.72
N ASN A 100 7.35 -6.46 -9.98
CA ASN A 100 8.24 -6.48 -11.15
C ASN A 100 7.52 -5.82 -12.33
N GLU A 101 8.12 -5.86 -13.51
CA GLU A 101 7.64 -5.16 -14.71
C GLU A 101 6.25 -5.60 -15.18
N THR A 102 5.79 -6.79 -14.80
CA THR A 102 4.52 -7.36 -15.27
C THR A 102 3.56 -7.75 -14.17
N THR A 103 3.94 -7.57 -12.90
CA THR A 103 3.15 -8.05 -11.76
C THR A 103 2.78 -6.90 -10.81
N PRO A 104 1.55 -6.37 -10.93
CA PRO A 104 1.03 -5.43 -9.95
C PRO A 104 0.78 -6.15 -8.62
N MET A 105 0.97 -5.42 -7.52
CA MET A 105 0.61 -5.89 -6.19
C MET A 105 -0.86 -5.57 -5.93
N SER A 106 -1.64 -6.59 -5.57
CA SER A 106 -3.05 -6.41 -5.21
C SER A 106 -3.17 -5.89 -3.79
N PRO A 107 -3.69 -4.68 -3.56
CA PRO A 107 -3.89 -4.18 -2.22
C PRO A 107 -5.07 -4.84 -1.51
N GLU A 108 -4.96 -4.91 -0.19
CA GLU A 108 -6.02 -5.36 0.70
C GLU A 108 -6.95 -4.18 1.02
N MET A 109 -8.24 -4.42 1.01
CA MET A 109 -9.28 -3.41 1.27
C MET A 109 -10.01 -3.64 2.58
N ASP A 110 -9.99 -4.86 3.08
CA ASP A 110 -10.65 -5.21 4.33
C ASP A 110 -9.72 -4.88 5.51
N PRO A 111 -10.07 -3.89 6.36
CA PRO A 111 -9.25 -3.52 7.51
C PRO A 111 -9.01 -4.68 8.48
N ARG A 112 -9.96 -5.59 8.57
CA ARG A 112 -9.84 -6.79 9.40
C ARG A 112 -8.77 -7.73 8.86
N LEU A 113 -8.78 -8.00 7.55
CA LEU A 113 -7.75 -8.85 6.92
C LEU A 113 -6.36 -8.21 7.01
N VAL A 114 -6.27 -6.88 6.87
CA VAL A 114 -5.03 -6.13 7.13
C VAL A 114 -4.53 -6.38 8.54
N PHE A 115 -5.40 -6.22 9.52
CA PHE A 115 -5.06 -6.45 10.92
C PHE A 115 -4.63 -7.89 11.19
N GLU A 116 -5.35 -8.86 10.64
CA GLU A 116 -5.01 -10.29 10.75
C GLU A 116 -3.64 -10.61 10.13
N ARG A 117 -3.32 -10.01 8.97
CA ARG A 117 -1.99 -10.16 8.35
C ARG A 117 -0.88 -9.56 9.20
N MET A 118 -1.09 -8.38 9.76
CA MET A 118 -0.09 -7.68 10.56
C MET A 118 0.17 -8.38 11.90
N PHE A 119 -0.87 -8.76 12.60
CA PHE A 119 -0.80 -9.23 13.98
C PHE A 119 -0.96 -10.74 14.14
N GLY A 120 -1.27 -11.46 13.06
CA GLY A 120 -1.26 -12.93 13.05
C GLY A 120 -2.43 -13.53 13.82
N VAL A 121 -3.61 -12.96 13.73
CA VAL A 121 -4.83 -13.65 14.17
C VAL A 121 -5.01 -14.82 13.22
N GLY A 122 -4.74 -16.00 13.72
CA GLY A 122 -4.65 -17.21 12.93
C GLY A 122 -5.92 -17.49 12.14
N ALA A 123 -5.74 -18.11 11.00
CA ALA A 123 -6.76 -18.74 10.17
C ALA A 123 -7.45 -19.93 10.89
N GLY A 124 -7.91 -19.69 12.10
CA GLY A 124 -8.71 -20.60 12.92
C GLY A 124 -9.96 -19.84 13.34
N GLY A 125 -10.96 -19.83 12.47
CA GLY A 125 -12.30 -19.38 12.78
C GLY A 125 -12.94 -20.23 13.87
N GLY A 126 -12.50 -20.08 15.11
CA GLY A 126 -13.05 -20.76 16.27
C GLY A 126 -13.18 -19.77 17.43
N ASN A 127 -14.31 -19.82 18.11
CA ASN A 127 -14.55 -19.15 19.41
C ASN A 127 -13.74 -19.84 20.55
N SER A 128 -12.46 -20.15 20.34
CA SER A 128 -11.66 -20.70 21.41
C SER A 128 -11.25 -19.61 22.40
N PRO A 129 -11.14 -19.93 23.71
CA PRO A 129 -10.67 -18.98 24.73
C PRO A 129 -9.31 -18.35 24.39
N GLU A 130 -8.52 -19.04 23.60
CA GLU A 130 -7.20 -18.61 23.14
C GLU A 130 -7.30 -17.51 22.06
N VAL A 131 -8.29 -17.60 21.16
CA VAL A 131 -8.61 -16.55 20.18
C VAL A 131 -9.14 -15.31 20.89
N ALA A 132 -10.02 -15.47 21.87
CA ALA A 132 -10.53 -14.36 22.68
C ALA A 132 -9.40 -13.67 23.48
N ARG A 133 -8.48 -14.43 24.06
CA ARG A 133 -7.32 -13.88 24.77
C ARG A 133 -6.35 -13.16 23.82
N ARG A 134 -6.14 -13.67 22.62
CA ARG A 134 -5.35 -12.98 21.59
C ARG A 134 -6.00 -11.70 21.13
N ARG A 135 -7.32 -11.68 20.92
CA ARG A 135 -8.08 -10.45 20.58
C ARG A 135 -7.97 -9.41 21.69
N ALA A 136 -8.04 -9.81 22.95
CA ALA A 136 -7.84 -8.90 24.08
C ALA A 136 -6.43 -8.33 24.15
N LEU A 137 -5.39 -9.14 23.84
CA LEU A 137 -4.00 -8.67 23.75
C LEU A 137 -3.78 -7.71 22.57
N GLN A 138 -4.53 -7.85 21.48
CA GLN A 138 -4.45 -7.01 20.30
C GLN A 138 -5.12 -5.64 20.50
N LYS A 139 -6.23 -5.57 21.27
CA LYS A 139 -6.75 -4.29 21.78
C LYS A 139 -5.68 -3.51 22.55
N SER A 140 -4.83 -4.21 23.28
CA SER A 140 -3.71 -3.63 24.03
C SER A 140 -2.63 -2.98 23.17
N ILE A 141 -2.49 -3.33 21.88
CA ILE A 141 -1.49 -2.70 21.00
C ILE A 141 -1.93 -1.29 20.61
N LEU A 142 -3.20 -1.09 20.33
CA LEU A 142 -3.74 0.25 20.07
C LEU A 142 -3.69 1.13 21.31
N ASP A 143 -3.92 0.55 22.50
CA ASP A 143 -3.76 1.25 23.76
C ASP A 143 -2.28 1.63 24.04
N MET A 144 -1.33 0.79 23.67
CA MET A 144 0.11 1.07 23.77
C MET A 144 0.55 2.20 22.82
N VAL A 145 0.04 2.20 21.58
CA VAL A 145 0.26 3.32 20.64
C VAL A 145 -0.35 4.62 21.15
N GLN A 146 -1.46 4.57 21.91
CA GLN A 146 -2.03 5.75 22.53
C GLN A 146 -1.12 6.37 23.61
N ASP A 147 -0.39 5.57 24.36
CA ASP A 147 0.52 6.08 25.37
C ASP A 147 1.72 6.80 24.74
N ASP A 148 2.26 6.30 23.65
CA ASP A 148 3.26 6.98 22.84
C ASP A 148 2.71 8.27 22.21
N ALA A 149 1.47 8.23 21.74
CA ALA A 149 0.77 9.39 21.21
C ALA A 149 0.58 10.49 22.25
N LYS A 150 0.16 10.14 23.48
CA LYS A 150 0.06 11.08 24.61
C LYS A 150 1.41 11.66 25.01
N ALA A 151 2.48 10.85 24.91
CA ALA A 151 3.84 11.34 25.15
C ALA A 151 4.30 12.34 24.08
N LEU A 152 3.92 12.11 22.81
CA LEU A 152 4.17 13.02 21.70
C LEU A 152 3.40 14.34 21.87
N GLN A 153 2.13 14.29 22.26
CA GLN A 153 1.29 15.47 22.49
C GLN A 153 1.90 16.46 23.50
N LYS A 154 2.67 15.97 24.46
CA LYS A 154 3.38 16.83 25.44
C LYS A 154 4.57 17.56 24.85
N LYS A 155 5.08 17.13 23.68
CA LYS A 155 6.29 17.66 23.04
C LYS A 155 6.01 18.56 21.84
N VAL A 156 4.76 18.64 21.38
CA VAL A 156 4.35 19.41 20.21
C VAL A 156 3.66 20.72 20.59
N THR A 157 3.51 21.63 19.62
CA THR A 157 2.81 22.90 19.80
C THR A 157 1.31 22.70 20.10
N ALA A 158 0.64 23.73 20.63
CA ALA A 158 -0.80 23.66 20.90
C ALA A 158 -1.61 23.41 19.60
N GLN A 159 -1.18 23.98 18.48
CA GLN A 159 -1.82 23.79 17.18
C GLN A 159 -1.68 22.34 16.67
N ASP A 160 -0.47 21.77 16.80
CA ASP A 160 -0.23 20.38 16.37
C ASP A 160 -0.93 19.39 17.30
N ARG A 161 -1.04 19.72 18.59
CA ARG A 161 -1.81 18.90 19.54
C ARG A 161 -3.27 18.80 19.16
N ALA A 162 -3.91 19.91 18.76
CA ALA A 162 -5.29 19.89 18.29
C ALA A 162 -5.46 18.99 17.05
N LYS A 163 -4.54 19.04 16.11
CA LYS A 163 -4.55 18.14 14.93
C LYS A 163 -4.34 16.67 15.30
N LEU A 164 -3.47 16.38 16.26
CA LEU A 164 -3.27 15.02 16.75
C LEU A 164 -4.53 14.49 17.45
N ASP A 165 -5.22 15.32 18.25
CA ASP A 165 -6.46 14.95 18.90
C ASP A 165 -7.56 14.62 17.87
N GLU A 166 -7.69 15.42 16.83
CA GLU A 166 -8.60 15.19 15.71
C GLU A 166 -8.27 13.86 15.00
N TYR A 167 -7.01 13.61 14.71
CA TYR A 167 -6.55 12.36 14.09
C TYR A 167 -6.87 11.14 14.97
N TYR A 168 -6.56 11.18 16.26
CA TYR A 168 -6.84 10.05 17.16
C TYR A 168 -8.32 9.80 17.36
N THR A 169 -9.13 10.86 17.35
CA THR A 169 -10.58 10.73 17.39
C THR A 169 -11.09 10.01 16.14
N ALA A 170 -10.60 10.38 14.97
CA ALA A 170 -10.95 9.72 13.70
C ALA A 170 -10.53 8.23 13.70
N VAL A 171 -9.35 7.91 14.21
CA VAL A 171 -8.89 6.51 14.33
C VAL A 171 -9.83 5.72 15.27
N ARG A 172 -10.22 6.28 16.42
CA ARG A 172 -11.18 5.63 17.33
C ARG A 172 -12.55 5.40 16.69
N ASP A 173 -13.04 6.34 15.92
CA ASP A 173 -14.31 6.17 15.19
C ASP A 173 -14.24 5.01 14.19
N ILE A 174 -13.09 4.85 13.50
CA ILE A 174 -12.86 3.73 12.59
C ILE A 174 -12.84 2.41 13.35
N GLU A 175 -12.11 2.31 14.47
CA GLU A 175 -12.08 1.12 15.33
C GLU A 175 -13.48 0.70 15.76
N GLN A 176 -14.28 1.66 16.23
CA GLN A 176 -15.67 1.40 16.66
C GLN A 176 -16.57 0.94 15.50
N ARG A 177 -16.33 1.42 14.28
CA ARG A 177 -17.06 0.96 13.09
C ARG A 177 -16.69 -0.46 12.74
N ILE A 178 -15.42 -0.82 12.82
CA ILE A 178 -14.94 -2.19 12.61
C ILE A 178 -15.56 -3.14 13.65
N GLU A 179 -15.56 -2.76 14.94
CA GLU A 179 -16.18 -3.54 16.02
C GLU A 179 -17.70 -3.75 15.83
N ARG A 180 -18.42 -2.76 15.28
CA ARG A 180 -19.86 -2.89 15.02
C ARG A 180 -20.19 -3.68 13.76
N ALA A 181 -19.25 -3.85 12.85
CA ALA A 181 -19.42 -4.63 11.62
C ALA A 181 -19.15 -6.12 11.82
N GLU A 182 -18.61 -6.53 12.97
CA GLU A 182 -18.45 -7.92 13.42
C GLU A 182 -19.71 -8.47 14.09
#